data_0f28d4278df6c23c59ba99f55ce1e7f3
#
_entry.id   0f28d4278df6c23c59ba99f55ce1e7f3
#
_cell.length_a   1.000
_cell.length_b   1.000
_cell.length_c   1.000
_cell.angle_alpha   90.00
_cell.angle_beta   90.00
_cell.angle_gamma   90.00
#
_symmetry.space_group_name_H-M   'P 1'
#
loop_
_entity.id
_entity.type
_entity.pdbx_description
1 polymer ?
#
loop_
_entity_poly.entity_id
_entity_poly.type
_entity_poly.pdbx_seq_one_letter_code
_entity_poly.pdbx_strand_id
1 'polypeptide(L)'
;MAERSIGMRRIAKFEKVSEERFLEDLTDAFPEYTKEQAKEIYASLRLPERATKGSAGYDFYMPVPCSLKPGETVKIPTGVRVRMEEDWVLSLYPRSGLGFKYRLQLNNTVGIIDSDYYYSDNEGHIFAKLTNDSNEGKALSLNAGDGFMQGIFLPY
;
A
#
# COMPACT_ATOMS: atom_id res chain seq x y z
N MET A 1 30.36 22.04 -0.25
CA MET A 1 29.24 21.09 -0.17
C MET A 1 29.69 19.91 0.67
N ALA A 2 29.02 19.66 1.78
CA ALA A 2 29.39 18.53 2.62
C ALA A 2 29.17 17.23 1.83
N GLU A 3 30.19 16.41 1.76
CA GLU A 3 30.04 15.07 1.24
C GLU A 3 29.00 14.35 2.10
N ARG A 4 28.02 13.79 1.44
CA ARG A 4 27.09 12.93 2.15
C ARG A 4 27.88 11.78 2.73
N SER A 5 27.70 11.57 4.01
CA SER A 5 28.25 10.43 4.71
C SER A 5 28.05 9.18 3.89
N ILE A 6 29.11 8.45 3.80
CA ILE A 6 29.27 7.21 3.06
C ILE A 6 28.45 6.10 3.69
N GLY A 7 27.39 6.03 4.00
CA GLY A 7 26.63 4.93 4.55
C GLY A 7 25.15 5.26 4.50
N MET A 8 24.41 4.56 3.69
CA MET A 8 22.96 4.65 3.75
C MET A 8 22.49 4.07 5.07
N ARG A 9 21.92 4.90 5.92
CA ARG A 9 21.24 4.46 7.12
C ARG A 9 19.88 3.90 6.75
N ARG A 10 19.62 2.66 7.11
CA ARG A 10 18.30 2.07 6.97
C ARG A 10 17.49 2.37 8.21
N ILE A 11 16.35 3.01 8.02
CA ILE A 11 15.46 3.39 9.12
C ILE A 11 14.19 2.53 9.15
N ALA A 12 13.94 1.75 8.11
CA ALA A 12 12.73 0.95 7.99
C ALA A 12 12.96 -0.26 7.10
N LYS A 13 12.09 -1.24 7.24
CA LYS A 13 12.05 -2.44 6.41
C LYS A 13 10.62 -2.86 6.16
N PHE A 14 10.26 -3.02 4.90
CA PHE A 14 8.99 -3.64 4.52
C PHE A 14 9.09 -5.16 4.64
N GLU A 15 8.03 -5.78 5.11
CA GLU A 15 7.91 -7.22 5.25
C GLU A 15 6.50 -7.64 4.83
N LYS A 16 6.35 -8.89 4.43
CA LYS A 16 5.01 -9.47 4.29
C LYS A 16 4.46 -9.76 5.68
N VAL A 17 3.15 -9.56 5.87
CA VAL A 17 2.46 -10.16 7.01
C VAL A 17 2.53 -11.68 6.89
N SER A 18 2.18 -12.42 7.94
CA SER A 18 2.13 -13.89 7.85
C SER A 18 1.11 -14.32 6.79
N GLU A 19 1.33 -15.49 6.20
CA GLU A 19 0.38 -16.07 5.26
C GLU A 19 -1.01 -16.19 5.88
N GLU A 20 -1.08 -16.70 7.12
CA GLU A 20 -2.32 -16.85 7.87
C GLU A 20 -3.08 -15.53 7.98
N ARG A 21 -2.39 -14.44 8.35
CA ARG A 21 -2.99 -13.11 8.44
C ARG A 21 -3.50 -12.61 7.10
N PHE A 22 -2.71 -12.80 6.06
CA PHE A 22 -3.11 -12.36 4.73
C PHE A 22 -4.34 -13.12 4.23
N LEU A 23 -4.36 -14.43 4.39
CA LEU A 23 -5.51 -15.25 3.96
C LEU A 23 -6.80 -14.79 4.65
N GLU A 24 -6.74 -14.57 5.96
CA GLU A 24 -7.88 -14.10 6.72
C GLU A 24 -8.37 -12.74 6.22
N ASP A 25 -7.45 -11.79 6.08
CA ASP A 25 -7.80 -10.42 5.70
C ASP A 25 -8.24 -10.33 4.24
N LEU A 26 -7.60 -11.08 3.34
CA LEU A 26 -7.99 -11.07 1.92
C LEU A 26 -9.35 -11.67 1.71
N THR A 27 -9.63 -12.83 2.29
CA THR A 27 -10.93 -13.50 2.12
C THR A 27 -12.06 -12.76 2.82
N ASP A 28 -11.76 -11.98 3.85
CA ASP A 28 -12.72 -11.08 4.46
C ASP A 28 -13.06 -9.90 3.54
N ALA A 29 -12.05 -9.26 2.96
CA ALA A 29 -12.24 -8.14 2.05
C ALA A 29 -12.81 -8.55 0.68
N PHE A 30 -12.43 -9.73 0.19
CA PHE A 30 -12.82 -10.27 -1.11
C PHE A 30 -13.32 -11.71 -0.94
N PRO A 31 -14.58 -11.91 -0.49
CA PRO A 31 -15.12 -13.24 -0.19
C PRO A 31 -15.19 -14.19 -1.39
N GLU A 32 -15.07 -13.68 -2.61
CA GLU A 32 -15.04 -14.47 -3.83
C GLU A 32 -13.79 -15.33 -3.96
N TYR A 33 -12.70 -15.01 -3.25
CA TYR A 33 -11.48 -15.81 -3.29
C TYR A 33 -11.53 -16.93 -2.26
N THR A 34 -11.08 -18.11 -2.67
CA THR A 34 -10.86 -19.24 -1.76
C THR A 34 -9.53 -19.05 -1.04
N LYS A 35 -9.33 -19.81 0.05
CA LYS A 35 -8.04 -19.83 0.75
C LYS A 35 -6.90 -20.28 -0.18
N GLU A 36 -7.18 -21.23 -1.07
CA GLU A 36 -6.18 -21.71 -2.03
C GLU A 36 -5.75 -20.60 -2.99
N GLN A 37 -6.72 -19.84 -3.50
CA GLN A 37 -6.43 -18.68 -4.34
C GLN A 37 -5.67 -17.60 -3.57
N ALA A 38 -6.04 -17.36 -2.32
CA ALA A 38 -5.36 -16.39 -1.46
C ALA A 38 -3.90 -16.78 -1.19
N LYS A 39 -3.60 -18.09 -1.09
CA LYS A 39 -2.22 -18.58 -0.95
C LYS A 39 -1.39 -18.25 -2.19
N GLU A 40 -1.96 -18.44 -3.38
CA GLU A 40 -1.29 -18.10 -4.64
C GLU A 40 -1.03 -16.59 -4.73
N ILE A 41 -2.01 -15.79 -4.34
CA ILE A 41 -1.89 -14.34 -4.30
C ILE A 41 -0.78 -13.93 -3.32
N TYR A 42 -0.73 -14.54 -2.13
CA TYR A 42 0.31 -14.28 -1.14
C TYR A 42 1.70 -14.56 -1.69
N ALA A 43 1.86 -15.67 -2.38
CA ALA A 43 3.14 -16.04 -3.00
C ALA A 43 3.59 -15.03 -4.07
N SER A 44 2.63 -14.34 -4.71
CA SER A 44 2.88 -13.36 -5.77
C SER A 44 3.08 -11.94 -5.26
N LEU A 45 2.88 -11.69 -3.97
CA LEU A 45 2.99 -10.34 -3.41
C LEU A 45 4.39 -9.77 -3.61
N ARG A 46 4.43 -8.51 -4.01
CA ARG A 46 5.67 -7.74 -4.11
C ARG A 46 5.73 -6.75 -2.95
N LEU A 47 6.89 -6.67 -2.32
CA LEU A 47 7.13 -5.63 -1.33
C LEU A 47 7.28 -4.27 -2.01
N PRO A 48 6.91 -3.18 -1.33
CA PRO A 48 7.02 -1.85 -1.91
C PRO A 48 8.45 -1.51 -2.35
N GLU A 49 8.57 -0.88 -3.51
CA GLU A 49 9.84 -0.48 -4.10
C GLU A 49 9.77 0.94 -4.63
N ARG A 50 10.91 1.61 -4.68
CA ARG A 50 11.01 2.87 -5.41
C ARG A 50 11.10 2.57 -6.91
N ALA A 51 10.34 3.28 -7.72
CA ALA A 51 10.36 3.12 -9.18
C ALA A 51 11.71 3.51 -9.77
N THR A 52 12.34 4.54 -9.22
CA THR A 52 13.66 5.02 -9.60
C THR A 52 14.47 5.34 -8.36
N LYS A 53 15.78 5.49 -8.54
CA LYS A 53 16.70 5.84 -7.46
C LYS A 53 16.39 7.20 -6.82
N GLY A 54 15.78 8.10 -7.60
CA GLY A 54 15.38 9.44 -7.13
C GLY A 54 13.94 9.54 -6.66
N SER A 55 13.17 8.46 -6.69
CA SER A 55 11.79 8.48 -6.21
C SER A 55 11.74 8.62 -4.70
N ALA A 56 10.93 9.56 -4.20
CA ALA A 56 10.69 9.71 -2.76
C ALA A 56 9.76 8.60 -2.25
N GLY A 57 8.79 8.18 -3.07
CA GLY A 57 7.78 7.22 -2.69
C GLY A 57 8.15 5.78 -3.02
N TYR A 58 7.69 4.88 -2.15
CA TYR A 58 7.73 3.44 -2.37
C TYR A 58 6.38 3.01 -2.90
N ASP A 59 6.34 2.38 -4.08
CA ASP A 59 5.10 1.95 -4.71
C ASP A 59 4.57 0.69 -4.04
N PHE A 60 3.29 0.73 -3.67
CA PHE A 60 2.53 -0.45 -3.24
C PHE A 60 1.77 -0.99 -4.44
N TYR A 61 1.71 -2.31 -4.55
CA TYR A 61 1.14 -2.99 -5.70
C TYR A 61 -0.18 -3.67 -5.35
N MET A 62 -1.11 -3.65 -6.31
CA MET A 62 -2.40 -4.32 -6.15
C MET A 62 -2.20 -5.83 -5.97
N PRO A 63 -2.74 -6.43 -4.91
CA PRO A 63 -2.68 -7.89 -4.76
C PRO A 63 -3.63 -8.60 -5.71
N VAL A 64 -4.74 -7.95 -6.07
CA VAL A 64 -5.79 -8.52 -6.91
C VAL A 64 -6.27 -7.47 -7.90
N PRO A 65 -6.87 -7.85 -9.04
CA PRO A 65 -7.47 -6.88 -9.93
C PRO A 65 -8.67 -6.20 -9.28
N CYS A 66 -8.92 -4.96 -9.68
CA CYS A 66 -9.99 -4.14 -9.13
C CYS A 66 -10.51 -3.18 -10.19
N SER A 67 -11.81 -2.99 -10.23
CA SER A 67 -12.45 -1.99 -11.08
C SER A 67 -13.39 -1.14 -10.24
N LEU A 68 -13.27 0.17 -10.38
CA LEU A 68 -14.10 1.13 -9.63
C LEU A 68 -14.75 2.11 -10.60
N LYS A 69 -16.08 2.15 -10.61
CA LYS A 69 -16.84 3.23 -11.20
C LYS A 69 -16.79 4.46 -10.29
N PRO A 70 -17.07 5.66 -10.82
CA PRO A 70 -17.14 6.85 -9.98
C PRO A 70 -18.04 6.64 -8.76
N GLY A 71 -17.55 6.99 -7.60
CA GLY A 71 -18.25 6.83 -6.31
C GLY A 71 -18.03 5.49 -5.62
N GLU A 72 -17.48 4.51 -6.31
CA GLU A 72 -17.22 3.20 -5.70
C GLU A 72 -15.96 3.18 -4.84
N THR A 73 -15.99 2.39 -3.79
CA THR A 73 -14.93 2.25 -2.80
C THR A 73 -14.49 0.80 -2.69
N VAL A 74 -13.21 0.57 -2.47
CA VAL A 74 -12.65 -0.76 -2.21
C VAL A 74 -11.69 -0.71 -1.04
N LYS A 75 -11.70 -1.77 -0.23
CA LYS A 75 -10.74 -1.97 0.87
C LYS A 75 -9.73 -3.02 0.42
N ILE A 76 -8.45 -2.65 0.43
CA ILE A 76 -7.36 -3.49 -0.05
C ILE A 76 -6.42 -3.86 1.07
N PRO A 77 -6.37 -5.15 1.47
CA PRO A 77 -5.30 -5.65 2.31
C PRO A 77 -4.04 -5.79 1.46
N THR A 78 -3.02 -5.01 1.77
CA THR A 78 -1.82 -4.97 0.92
C THR A 78 -0.89 -6.15 1.08
N GLY A 79 -1.01 -6.90 2.16
CA GLY A 79 -0.09 -7.96 2.51
C GLY A 79 1.21 -7.48 3.14
N VAL A 80 1.33 -6.19 3.37
CA VAL A 80 2.58 -5.53 3.77
C VAL A 80 2.48 -4.98 5.19
N ARG A 81 3.56 -5.09 5.91
CA ARG A 81 3.80 -4.44 7.20
C ARG A 81 5.14 -3.71 7.11
N VAL A 82 5.36 -2.74 7.97
CA VAL A 82 6.61 -2.00 7.98
C VAL A 82 7.16 -1.87 9.40
N ARG A 83 8.40 -2.28 9.58
CA ARG A 83 9.15 -2.04 10.81
C ARG A 83 10.00 -0.80 10.59
N MET A 84 9.88 0.19 11.44
CA MET A 84 10.64 1.42 11.33
C MET A 84 11.04 1.97 12.68
N GLU A 85 12.05 2.83 12.68
CA GLU A 85 12.50 3.54 13.88
C GLU A 85 11.43 4.52 14.37
N GLU A 86 11.44 4.77 15.69
CA GLU A 86 10.39 5.55 16.36
C GLU A 86 10.25 6.97 15.86
N ASP A 87 11.33 7.57 15.40
CA ASP A 87 11.32 8.98 14.97
C ASP A 87 10.86 9.17 13.52
N TRP A 88 10.24 8.14 12.94
CA TRP A 88 9.80 8.13 11.55
C TRP A 88 8.33 7.76 11.45
N VAL A 89 7.70 8.29 10.42
CA VAL A 89 6.33 7.96 10.03
C VAL A 89 6.32 7.57 8.56
N LEU A 90 5.49 6.58 8.21
CA LEU A 90 5.19 6.27 6.81
C LEU A 90 3.87 6.91 6.45
N SER A 91 3.89 7.88 5.53
CA SER A 91 2.69 8.53 5.01
C SER A 91 2.32 7.93 3.66
N LEU A 92 1.05 7.61 3.48
CA LEU A 92 0.53 6.94 2.29
C LEU A 92 -0.32 7.89 1.47
N TYR A 93 -0.12 7.85 0.16
CA TYR A 93 -0.78 8.71 -0.81
C TYR A 93 -1.20 7.89 -2.04
N PRO A 94 -2.25 8.28 -2.77
CA PRO A 94 -2.47 7.71 -4.09
C PRO A 94 -1.28 8.00 -5.01
N ARG A 95 -1.04 7.14 -5.99
CA ARG A 95 -0.06 7.48 -7.03
C ARG A 95 -0.54 8.69 -7.84
N SER A 96 0.39 9.56 -8.21
CA SER A 96 0.10 10.83 -8.90
C SER A 96 -0.79 10.67 -10.13
N GLY A 97 -0.46 9.71 -11.00
CA GLY A 97 -1.22 9.49 -12.24
C GLY A 97 -2.67 9.08 -11.98
N LEU A 98 -2.90 8.28 -10.95
CA LEU A 98 -4.25 7.83 -10.58
C LEU A 98 -5.03 8.97 -9.92
N GLY A 99 -4.36 9.77 -9.09
CA GLY A 99 -4.96 10.94 -8.47
C GLY A 99 -5.39 11.97 -9.52
N PHE A 100 -4.51 12.29 -10.46
CA PHE A 100 -4.80 13.26 -11.52
C PHE A 100 -5.92 12.79 -12.44
N LYS A 101 -5.82 11.53 -12.92
CA LYS A 101 -6.72 11.05 -13.96
C LYS A 101 -8.11 10.68 -13.44
N TYR A 102 -8.18 10.11 -12.25
CA TYR A 102 -9.42 9.54 -11.71
C TYR A 102 -9.87 10.18 -10.40
N ARG A 103 -9.13 11.13 -9.85
CA ARG A 103 -9.33 11.61 -8.48
C ARG A 103 -9.38 10.45 -7.49
N LEU A 104 -8.50 9.47 -7.67
CA LEU A 104 -8.41 8.37 -6.73
C LEU A 104 -8.01 8.91 -5.36
N GLN A 105 -8.79 8.60 -4.35
CA GLN A 105 -8.60 9.11 -2.99
C GLN A 105 -8.39 7.96 -2.03
N LEU A 106 -7.51 8.16 -1.06
CA LEU A 106 -7.57 7.37 0.16
C LEU A 106 -8.71 7.91 1.01
N ASN A 107 -9.55 7.05 1.56
CA ASN A 107 -10.71 7.49 2.35
C ASN A 107 -10.31 8.32 3.57
N ASN A 108 -9.12 8.10 4.10
CA ASN A 108 -8.56 8.89 5.21
C ASN A 108 -7.67 10.05 4.73
N THR A 109 -7.73 10.41 3.46
CA THR A 109 -6.97 11.49 2.81
C THR A 109 -5.49 11.14 2.69
N VAL A 110 -4.79 10.97 3.79
CA VAL A 110 -3.39 10.51 3.87
C VAL A 110 -3.34 9.39 4.89
N GLY A 111 -2.81 8.25 4.51
CA GLY A 111 -2.59 7.16 5.45
C GLY A 111 -1.41 7.47 6.34
N ILE A 112 -1.57 7.28 7.64
CA ILE A 112 -0.50 7.49 8.62
C ILE A 112 -0.19 6.16 9.27
N ILE A 113 1.03 5.67 9.06
CA ILE A 113 1.52 4.43 9.67
C ILE A 113 2.58 4.80 10.70
N ASP A 114 2.23 4.65 11.96
CA ASP A 114 3.14 4.88 13.08
C ASP A 114 4.10 3.71 13.26
N SER A 115 5.24 3.96 13.90
CA SER A 115 6.24 2.92 14.12
C SER A 115 5.73 1.76 14.97
N ASP A 116 4.83 2.03 15.92
CA ASP A 116 4.28 1.00 16.79
C ASP A 116 3.14 0.20 16.17
N TYR A 117 2.63 0.60 15.01
CA TYR A 117 1.59 -0.16 14.31
C TYR A 117 2.06 -1.58 13.95
N TYR A 118 3.34 -1.76 13.69
CA TYR A 118 3.95 -3.06 13.41
C TYR A 118 3.63 -4.12 14.46
N TYR A 119 3.48 -3.70 15.72
CA TYR A 119 3.25 -4.59 16.87
C TYR A 119 1.78 -4.74 17.26
N SER A 120 0.87 -4.23 16.43
CA SER A 120 -0.57 -4.33 16.70
C SER A 120 -1.09 -5.76 16.49
N ASP A 121 -2.30 -6.03 16.96
CA ASP A 121 -2.92 -7.35 16.94
C ASP A 121 -3.06 -7.96 15.56
N ASN A 122 -3.14 -7.11 14.51
CA ASN A 122 -3.21 -7.55 13.12
C ASN A 122 -1.83 -7.61 12.45
N GLU A 123 -0.75 -7.73 13.21
CA GLU A 123 0.64 -7.75 12.71
C GLU A 123 1.06 -6.44 12.02
N GLY A 124 0.34 -5.35 12.21
CA GLY A 124 0.63 -4.11 11.49
C GLY A 124 0.26 -4.18 10.00
N HIS A 125 -0.69 -5.01 9.63
CA HIS A 125 -1.12 -5.17 8.25
C HIS A 125 -1.63 -3.85 7.69
N ILE A 126 -0.98 -3.34 6.66
CA ILE A 126 -1.34 -2.07 6.02
C ILE A 126 -2.51 -2.31 5.07
N PHE A 127 -3.61 -1.60 5.32
CA PHE A 127 -4.78 -1.62 4.47
C PHE A 127 -4.90 -0.29 3.74
N ALA A 128 -5.43 -0.31 2.53
CA ALA A 128 -5.79 0.88 1.80
C ALA A 128 -7.28 0.85 1.49
N LYS A 129 -7.99 1.90 1.84
CA LYS A 129 -9.39 2.07 1.44
C LYS A 129 -9.43 3.18 0.40
N LEU A 130 -9.83 2.85 -0.82
CA LEU A 130 -9.75 3.73 -1.99
C LEU A 130 -11.14 4.03 -2.53
N THR A 131 -11.35 5.27 -2.92
CA THR A 131 -12.56 5.69 -3.61
C THR A 131 -12.19 6.34 -4.95
N ASN A 132 -12.87 5.91 -6.01
CA ASN A 132 -12.84 6.62 -7.29
C ASN A 132 -13.75 7.84 -7.17
N ASP A 133 -13.15 9.01 -7.03
CA ASP A 133 -13.88 10.27 -6.87
C ASP A 133 -13.93 11.08 -8.17
N SER A 134 -13.87 10.40 -9.32
CA SER A 134 -13.93 11.06 -10.62
C SER A 134 -15.24 11.84 -10.79
N ASN A 135 -15.12 13.10 -11.16
CA ASN A 135 -16.25 13.94 -11.55
C ASN A 135 -16.38 14.06 -13.07
N GLU A 136 -15.66 13.23 -13.81
CA GLU A 136 -15.64 13.21 -15.27
C GLU A 136 -16.20 11.89 -15.83
N GLY A 137 -16.83 11.09 -15.00
CA GLY A 137 -17.43 9.81 -15.43
C GLY A 137 -16.42 8.70 -15.72
N LYS A 138 -15.17 8.83 -15.28
CA LYS A 138 -14.10 7.88 -15.61
C LYS A 138 -14.08 6.68 -14.66
N ALA A 139 -14.22 5.48 -15.21
CA ALA A 139 -14.02 4.24 -14.47
C ALA A 139 -12.53 3.90 -14.43
N LEU A 140 -12.09 3.38 -13.28
CA LEU A 140 -10.72 2.95 -13.05
C LEU A 140 -10.64 1.43 -13.07
N SER A 141 -9.67 0.88 -13.80
CA SER A 141 -9.35 -0.54 -13.75
C SER A 141 -7.88 -0.72 -13.41
N LEU A 142 -7.61 -1.55 -12.41
CA LEU A 142 -6.26 -1.91 -11.98
C LEU A 142 -6.09 -3.42 -12.09
N ASN A 143 -4.94 -3.84 -12.60
CA ASN A 143 -4.57 -5.26 -12.64
C ASN A 143 -3.78 -5.62 -11.39
N ALA A 144 -3.74 -6.90 -11.05
CA ALA A 144 -2.80 -7.38 -10.03
C ALA A 144 -1.37 -6.99 -10.42
N GLY A 145 -0.61 -6.49 -9.46
CA GLY A 145 0.75 -6.02 -9.69
C GLY A 145 0.87 -4.55 -10.10
N ASP A 146 -0.23 -3.88 -10.42
CA ASP A 146 -0.18 -2.45 -10.71
C ASP A 146 0.14 -1.65 -9.45
N GLY A 147 1.02 -0.67 -9.56
CA GLY A 147 1.26 0.29 -8.49
C GLY A 147 0.05 1.22 -8.35
N PHE A 148 -0.46 1.37 -7.13
CA PHE A 148 -1.69 2.15 -6.90
C PHE A 148 -1.53 3.20 -5.81
N MET A 149 -0.61 3.00 -4.90
CA MET A 149 -0.40 3.85 -3.74
C MET A 149 1.10 4.00 -3.52
N GLN A 150 1.52 5.11 -2.95
CA GLN A 150 2.92 5.32 -2.60
C GLN A 150 3.06 5.69 -1.13
N GLY A 151 4.14 5.23 -0.54
CA GLY A 151 4.49 5.56 0.84
C GLY A 151 5.78 6.36 0.89
N ILE A 152 5.78 7.41 1.69
CA ILE A 152 6.94 8.29 1.89
C ILE A 152 7.29 8.29 3.37
N PHE A 153 8.56 7.99 3.69
CA PHE A 153 9.04 8.09 5.06
C PHE A 153 9.43 9.51 5.39
N LEU A 154 8.93 10.00 6.51
CA LEU A 154 9.21 11.35 7.00
C LEU A 154 9.66 11.27 8.45
N PRO A 155 10.70 12.03 8.83
CA PRO A 155 11.09 12.14 10.23
C PRO A 155 10.20 13.13 10.97
N TYR A 156 10.09 12.94 12.26
CA TYR A 156 9.36 13.90 13.10
C TYR A 156 9.96 13.98 14.49
#